data_ba34bf967aad3d31592ee1908479b218
#
_entry.id   ba34bf967aad3d31592ee1908479b218
#
_cell.length_a   1.000
_cell.length_b   1.000
_cell.length_c   1.000
_cell.angle_alpha   90.00
_cell.angle_beta   90.00
_cell.angle_gamma   90.00
#
_symmetry.space_group_name_H-M   'P 1'
#
loop_
_entity.id
_entity.type
_entity.pdbx_description
1 polymer ?
#
loop_
_entity_poly.entity_id
_entity_poly.type
_entity_poly.pdbx_seq_one_letter_code
_entity_poly.pdbx_strand_id
1 'polypeptide(L)' 'MEFKVKYRGKDIVVSIDKDKVLAIDLLKSLDLSPEFAFVVKNGEIVPETEEIKPDDNIKVVNAISGG' A
#
# COMPACT_ATOMS: atom_id res chain seq x y z
N MET A 1 10.70 -0.74 8.51
CA MET A 1 9.68 -1.80 8.60
C MET A 1 9.50 -2.46 7.25
N GLU A 2 9.22 -3.76 7.24
CA GLU A 2 8.93 -4.49 6.02
C GLU A 2 7.47 -4.88 6.00
N PHE A 3 6.86 -4.70 4.83
CA PHE A 3 5.44 -5.01 4.63
C PHE A 3 5.30 -6.03 3.53
N LYS A 4 4.46 -7.04 3.77
CA LYS A 4 4.07 -7.96 2.71
C LYS A 4 2.83 -7.38 2.06
N VAL A 5 2.93 -7.11 0.77
CA VAL A 5 1.90 -6.39 0.03
C VAL A 5 1.53 -7.19 -1.20
N LYS A 6 0.24 -7.30 -1.45
CA LYS A 6 -0.24 -7.91 -2.68
C LYS A 6 -0.48 -6.80 -3.70
N TYR A 7 0.21 -6.88 -4.83
CA TYR A 7 0.12 -5.89 -5.88
C TYR A 7 0.13 -6.58 -7.23
N ARG A 8 -0.89 -6.30 -8.02
CA ARG A 8 -1.07 -6.89 -9.36
C ARG A 8 -1.02 -8.42 -9.34
N GLY A 9 -1.64 -9.01 -8.33
CA GLY A 9 -1.68 -10.45 -8.19
C GLY A 9 -0.39 -11.09 -7.71
N LYS A 10 0.60 -10.30 -7.33
CA LYS A 10 1.88 -10.80 -6.84
C LYS A 10 2.10 -10.36 -5.42
N ASP A 11 2.76 -11.20 -4.65
CA ASP A 11 3.17 -10.87 -3.29
C ASP A 11 4.55 -10.26 -3.35
N ILE A 12 4.66 -9.02 -2.85
CA ILE A 12 5.93 -8.31 -2.81
C ILE A 12 6.22 -7.87 -1.38
N VAL A 13 7.49 -7.60 -1.11
CA VAL A 13 7.93 -7.07 0.18
C VAL A 13 8.40 -5.64 -0.05
N VAL A 14 7.85 -4.72 0.72
CA VAL A 14 8.22 -3.31 0.65
C VAL A 14 8.86 -2.92 1.97
N SER A 15 10.07 -2.38 1.91
CA SER A 15 10.80 -1.93 3.09
C SER A 15 10.73 -0.42 3.17
N ILE A 16 10.24 0.09 4.29
CA ILE A 16 10.11 1.54 4.52
C ILE A 16 10.77 1.86 5.84
N ASP A 17 11.75 2.75 5.81
CA ASP A 17 12.54 3.10 6.98
C ASP A 17 11.89 4.29 7.72
N LYS A 18 10.78 4.00 8.36
CA LYS A 18 10.04 4.97 9.17
C LYS A 18 9.45 4.27 10.37
N ASP A 19 9.29 5.00 11.47
CA ASP A 19 8.67 4.46 12.68
C ASP A 19 7.16 4.34 12.54
N LYS A 20 6.58 5.24 11.77
CA LYS A 20 5.14 5.23 11.50
C LYS A 20 4.95 5.32 10.01
N VAL A 21 4.28 4.34 9.44
CA VAL A 21 4.07 4.25 8.00
C VAL A 21 2.59 4.42 7.71
N LEU A 22 2.30 5.33 6.80
CA LEU A 22 0.94 5.57 6.33
C LEU A 22 0.75 4.94 4.96
N ALA A 23 -0.52 4.76 4.56
CA ALA A 23 -0.81 4.20 3.25
C ALA A 23 -0.15 4.99 2.13
N ILE A 24 -0.10 6.32 2.25
CA ILE A 24 0.55 7.16 1.26
C ILE A 24 2.03 6.82 1.12
N ASP A 25 2.70 6.49 2.24
CA ASP A 25 4.12 6.13 2.21
C ASP A 25 4.33 4.85 1.39
N LEU A 26 3.42 3.90 1.53
CA LEU A 26 3.48 2.66 0.76
C LEU A 26 3.29 2.94 -0.71
N LEU A 27 2.29 3.76 -1.06
CA LEU A 27 2.04 4.10 -2.45
C LEU A 27 3.24 4.79 -3.08
N LYS A 28 3.87 5.71 -2.36
CA LYS A 28 5.08 6.40 -2.84
C LYS A 28 6.23 5.43 -3.04
N SER A 29 6.37 4.46 -2.16
CA SER A 29 7.42 3.44 -2.30
C SER A 29 7.25 2.61 -3.56
N LEU A 30 6.03 2.47 -4.03
CA LEU A 30 5.72 1.74 -5.25
C LEU A 30 5.63 2.66 -6.47
N ASP A 31 6.00 3.93 -6.29
CA ASP A 31 5.93 4.94 -7.36
C ASP A 31 4.51 5.12 -7.88
N LEU A 32 3.55 5.07 -6.96
CA LEU A 32 2.14 5.22 -7.27
C LEU A 32 1.58 6.51 -6.66
N SER A 33 0.61 7.09 -7.34
CA SER A 33 -0.07 8.28 -6.85
C SER A 33 -1.36 7.87 -6.12
N PRO A 34 -1.69 8.52 -5.00
CA PRO A 34 -2.96 8.24 -4.31
C PRO A 34 -4.19 8.65 -5.14
N GLU A 35 -3.98 9.42 -6.21
CA GLU A 35 -5.06 9.75 -7.14
C GLU A 35 -5.46 8.56 -8.01
N PHE A 36 -4.52 7.62 -8.22
CA PHE A 36 -4.71 6.52 -9.15
C PHE A 36 -4.62 5.15 -8.50
N ALA A 37 -4.31 5.11 -7.22
CA ALA A 37 -4.17 3.84 -6.51
C ALA A 37 -4.67 4.00 -5.08
N PHE A 38 -5.09 2.89 -4.50
CA PHE A 38 -5.53 2.90 -3.11
C PHE A 38 -5.06 1.64 -2.40
N VAL A 39 -5.08 1.72 -1.07
CA VAL A 39 -4.63 0.64 -0.21
C VAL A 39 -5.84 -0.03 0.40
N VAL A 40 -5.82 -1.36 0.39
CA VAL A 40 -6.80 -2.18 1.10
C VAL A 40 -6.08 -2.79 2.29
N LYS A 41 -6.59 -2.52 3.48
CA LYS A 41 -6.02 -3.01 4.72
C LYS A 41 -7.02 -3.92 5.39
N ASN A 42 -6.62 -5.18 5.57
CA ASN A 42 -7.46 -6.20 6.22
C ASN A 42 -8.85 -6.29 5.58
N GLY A 43 -8.89 -6.20 4.25
CA GLY A 43 -10.12 -6.33 3.49
C GLY A 43 -10.92 -5.06 3.34
N GLU A 44 -10.43 -3.93 3.83
CA GLU A 44 -11.14 -2.65 3.75
C GLU A 44 -10.30 -1.61 3.04
N ILE A 45 -10.95 -0.83 2.18
CA ILE A 45 -10.30 0.30 1.54
C ILE A 45 -10.09 1.38 2.60
N VAL A 46 -8.85 1.84 2.72
CA VAL A 46 -8.50 2.85 3.71
C VAL A 46 -7.98 4.11 3.03
N PRO A 47 -8.10 5.26 3.69
CA PRO A 47 -7.57 6.51 3.14
C PRO A 47 -6.04 6.50 3.15
N GLU A 48 -5.44 7.38 2.36
CA GLU A 48 -3.98 7.48 2.27
C GLU A 48 -3.33 7.88 3.59
N THR A 49 -4.11 8.44 4.50
CA THR A 49 -3.62 8.85 5.83
C THR A 49 -3.69 7.73 6.86
N GLU A 50 -4.19 6.57 6.48
CA GLU A 50 -4.31 5.44 7.40
C GLU A 50 -2.94 4.87 7.73
N GLU A 51 -2.70 4.60 9.02
CA GLU A 51 -1.48 3.95 9.45
C GLU A 51 -1.54 2.46 9.11
N ILE A 52 -0.44 1.94 8.58
CA ILE A 52 -0.33 0.51 8.26
C ILE A 52 0.80 -0.10 9.08
N LYS A 53 0.67 -1.38 9.39
CA LYS A 53 1.63 -2.10 10.21
C LYS A 53 2.08 -3.37 9.49
N PRO A 54 3.28 -3.88 9.82
CA PRO A 54 3.82 -5.07 9.13
C PRO A 54 2.95 -6.32 9.24
N ASP A 55 2.13 -6.44 10.27
CA ASP A 55 1.26 -7.58 10.46
C ASP A 55 -0.13 -7.40 9.82
N ASP A 56 -0.39 -6.25 9.22
CA ASP A 56 -1.63 -6.03 8.49
C ASP A 56 -1.60 -6.77 7.16
N ASN A 57 -2.78 -7.21 6.72
CA ASN A 57 -2.95 -7.79 5.40
C ASN A 57 -3.17 -6.67 4.41
N ILE A 58 -2.12 -6.32 3.64
CA ILE A 58 -2.11 -5.15 2.80
C ILE A 58 -2.20 -5.55 1.33
N LYS A 59 -3.06 -4.84 0.60
CA LYS A 59 -3.20 -5.00 -0.83
C LYS A 59 -3.23 -3.60 -1.46
N VAL A 60 -2.56 -3.45 -2.59
CA VAL A 60 -2.57 -2.19 -3.34
C VAL A 60 -3.29 -2.42 -4.65
N VAL A 61 -4.25 -1.55 -4.93
CA VAL A 61 -5.07 -1.65 -6.14
C VAL A 61 -4.88 -0.38 -6.96
N ASN A 62 -4.60 -0.57 -8.24
CA ASN A 62 -4.51 0.51 -9.19
C ASN A 62 -5.91 0.81 -9.70
N ALA A 63 -6.38 2.04 -9.47
CA ALA A 63 -7.75 2.42 -9.85
C ALA A 63 -7.86 2.69 -11.34
N ILE A 64 -6.73 2.96 -12.01
CA ILE A 64 -6.72 3.21 -13.45
C ILE A 64 -6.13 2.00 -14.15
N SER A 65 -6.89 1.42 -15.04
CA SER A 65 -6.40 0.33 -15.86
C SER A 65 -6.02 0.85 -17.24
N GLY A 66 -4.98 0.30 -17.81
CA GLY A 66 -4.57 0.59 -19.17
C GLY A 66 -3.86 1.91 -19.35
N GLY A 67 -3.57 2.55 -18.27
CA GLY A 67 -2.70 3.74 -18.28
C GLY A 67 -3.03 4.83 -19.25
#